data_068b950a111183987c35c910a60b8123
#
_entry.id   068b950a111183987c35c910a60b8123
#
_cell.length_a   1.000
_cell.length_b   1.000
_cell.length_c   1.000
_cell.angle_alpha   90.00
_cell.angle_beta   90.00
_cell.angle_gamma   90.00
#
_symmetry.space_group_name_H-M   'P 1'
#
loop_
_entity.id
_entity.type
_entity.pdbx_description
1 polymer ?
#
loop_
_entity_poly.entity_id
_entity_poly.type
_entity_poly.pdbx_seq_one_letter_code
_entity_poly.pdbx_strand_id
1 'polypeptide(L)'
;MIKNSSRIKAKEAQPAKVTKASKAPRRSRKIDVFEAFEVSAGDSSTGIGARLRFLRDMHGLSQRELARRAGLTHATVGAIEREVISPSVGSLRKILDCLPMTLSDFFALDTSLETQVFFGSEELLEVGGEGISLKQVGRNLKDRPLQVLLERYLLGAETAKAPYSHSGDEGGVVIQGQVEVTVGGSVRVLGPGDGYLFSSRLPHKFRNVGDVEAIVVSANTPPV
;
A
#
# COMPACT_ATOMS: atom_id res chain seq x y z
N MET A 1 -41.96 -66.64 22.55
CA MET A 1 -42.62 -67.41 21.47
C MET A 1 -42.71 -66.49 20.24
N ILE A 2 -42.31 -67.09 19.17
CA ILE A 2 -42.56 -66.85 17.75
C ILE A 2 -41.60 -65.87 17.06
N LYS A 3 -40.70 -66.51 16.33
CA LYS A 3 -39.88 -66.11 15.23
C LYS A 3 -40.73 -65.57 14.09
N ASN A 4 -40.28 -64.54 13.39
CA ASN A 4 -40.35 -64.63 11.92
C ASN A 4 -39.23 -63.85 11.25
N SER A 5 -38.48 -64.59 10.47
CA SER A 5 -37.39 -64.25 9.63
C SER A 5 -37.96 -63.88 8.22
N SER A 6 -37.58 -62.76 7.65
CA SER A 6 -37.80 -62.54 6.22
C SER A 6 -36.54 -62.02 5.60
N ARG A 7 -35.84 -62.92 4.91
CA ARG A 7 -34.74 -62.64 3.96
C ARG A 7 -35.28 -61.81 2.78
N ILE A 8 -34.69 -60.66 2.52
CA ILE A 8 -34.82 -59.97 1.22
C ILE A 8 -33.49 -60.11 0.50
N LYS A 9 -33.56 -60.71 -0.67
CA LYS A 9 -32.42 -60.98 -1.60
C LYS A 9 -31.87 -59.67 -2.17
N ALA A 10 -30.57 -59.53 -2.08
CA ALA A 10 -29.84 -58.51 -2.83
C ALA A 10 -29.86 -58.82 -4.33
N LYS A 11 -30.19 -57.82 -5.12
CA LYS A 11 -30.18 -57.85 -6.59
C LYS A 11 -28.90 -57.14 -7.04
N GLU A 12 -27.98 -57.91 -7.58
CA GLU A 12 -26.75 -57.40 -8.18
C GLU A 12 -27.10 -56.50 -9.36
N ALA A 13 -26.60 -55.25 -9.33
CA ALA A 13 -26.62 -54.34 -10.45
C ALA A 13 -25.24 -54.30 -11.13
N GLN A 14 -25.21 -54.59 -12.42
CA GLN A 14 -24.02 -54.59 -13.26
C GLN A 14 -23.46 -53.16 -13.43
N PRO A 15 -22.13 -52.96 -13.59
CA PRO A 15 -21.53 -51.65 -13.74
C PRO A 15 -21.73 -51.10 -15.14
N ALA A 16 -22.23 -49.87 -15.23
CA ALA A 16 -22.33 -49.09 -16.46
C ALA A 16 -20.95 -48.67 -16.96
N LYS A 17 -20.70 -48.87 -18.25
CA LYS A 17 -19.50 -48.44 -18.97
C LYS A 17 -19.35 -46.94 -18.93
N VAL A 18 -18.25 -46.46 -18.33
CA VAL A 18 -17.82 -45.08 -18.38
C VAL A 18 -17.04 -44.86 -19.66
N THR A 19 -17.60 -44.13 -20.60
CA THR A 19 -16.88 -43.57 -21.78
C THR A 19 -16.02 -42.43 -21.34
N LYS A 20 -14.71 -42.58 -21.57
CA LYS A 20 -13.70 -41.49 -21.42
C LYS A 20 -13.95 -40.38 -22.43
N ALA A 21 -14.28 -39.20 -21.95
CA ALA A 21 -14.08 -37.96 -22.70
C ALA A 21 -13.04 -37.13 -21.94
N SER A 22 -11.83 -37.21 -22.44
CA SER A 22 -10.69 -36.38 -22.03
C SER A 22 -10.93 -34.95 -22.51
N LYS A 23 -11.14 -34.02 -21.58
CA LYS A 23 -10.83 -32.60 -21.77
C LYS A 23 -9.90 -32.17 -20.67
N ALA A 24 -8.64 -31.99 -21.05
CA ALA A 24 -7.63 -31.38 -20.20
C ALA A 24 -8.10 -29.98 -19.74
N PRO A 25 -7.84 -29.59 -18.49
CA PRO A 25 -8.16 -28.24 -18.05
C PRO A 25 -7.25 -27.23 -18.80
N ARG A 26 -7.87 -26.23 -19.40
CA ARG A 26 -7.15 -25.05 -19.90
C ARG A 26 -6.34 -24.49 -18.73
N ARG A 27 -5.01 -24.59 -18.83
CA ARG A 27 -4.09 -23.82 -17.99
C ARG A 27 -4.48 -22.35 -18.11
N SER A 28 -4.97 -21.77 -17.02
CA SER A 28 -5.01 -20.33 -16.87
C SER A 28 -3.57 -19.84 -17.02
N ARG A 29 -3.29 -19.08 -18.07
CA ARG A 29 -2.06 -18.30 -18.13
C ARG A 29 -2.09 -17.40 -16.91
N LYS A 30 -1.23 -17.71 -15.93
CA LYS A 30 -0.77 -16.69 -14.99
C LYS A 30 -0.14 -15.62 -15.87
N ILE A 31 -0.78 -14.47 -15.89
CA ILE A 31 -0.15 -13.27 -16.42
C ILE A 31 0.93 -12.96 -15.39
N ASP A 32 2.18 -13.26 -15.73
CA ASP A 32 3.34 -12.77 -14.99
C ASP A 32 3.39 -11.26 -15.17
N VAL A 33 2.77 -10.56 -14.24
CA VAL A 33 2.76 -9.08 -14.16
C VAL A 33 4.19 -8.55 -13.87
N PHE A 34 5.15 -9.44 -13.61
CA PHE A 34 6.51 -9.11 -13.23
C PHE A 34 7.49 -8.90 -14.38
N GLU A 35 7.17 -9.30 -15.61
CA GLU A 35 8.11 -9.18 -16.74
C GLU A 35 8.08 -7.83 -17.48
N ALA A 36 7.26 -6.87 -17.07
CA ALA A 36 7.11 -5.59 -17.78
C ALA A 36 7.70 -4.37 -17.07
N PHE A 37 8.50 -4.54 -16.04
CA PHE A 37 9.08 -3.41 -15.30
C PHE A 37 10.58 -3.57 -15.00
N GLU A 38 11.38 -3.82 -16.03
CA GLU A 38 12.78 -3.40 -16.00
C GLU A 38 12.83 -1.88 -16.30
N VAL A 39 12.66 -1.07 -15.27
CA VAL A 39 13.07 0.33 -15.33
C VAL A 39 14.56 0.35 -15.09
N SER A 40 15.33 0.61 -16.14
CA SER A 40 16.75 0.90 -16.06
C SER A 40 16.95 2.03 -15.02
N ALA A 41 17.70 1.72 -13.98
CA ALA A 41 18.17 2.70 -13.02
C ALA A 41 19.18 3.63 -13.73
N GLY A 42 18.72 4.82 -14.14
CA GLY A 42 19.58 5.81 -14.78
C GLY A 42 18.77 6.96 -15.36
N ASP A 43 18.66 7.95 -14.59
CA ASP A 43 18.37 9.36 -14.86
C ASP A 43 17.12 9.90 -14.15
N SER A 44 17.36 10.72 -13.12
CA SER A 44 16.35 11.28 -12.22
C SER A 44 15.69 12.56 -12.76
N SER A 45 15.42 12.64 -14.06
CA SER A 45 14.50 13.63 -14.63
C SER A 45 13.31 12.89 -15.25
N THR A 46 12.27 12.69 -14.48
CA THR A 46 11.01 12.18 -15.04
C THR A 46 10.52 13.18 -16.09
N GLY A 47 10.62 12.79 -17.37
CA GLY A 47 10.24 13.62 -18.50
C GLY A 47 8.75 13.99 -18.48
N ILE A 48 8.37 14.98 -19.32
CA ILE A 48 6.97 15.42 -19.46
C ILE A 48 6.05 14.24 -19.82
N GLY A 49 6.54 13.31 -20.65
CA GLY A 49 5.76 12.15 -21.09
C GLY A 49 5.43 11.18 -19.97
N ALA A 50 6.42 10.87 -19.14
CA ALA A 50 6.24 9.99 -17.98
C ALA A 50 5.25 10.59 -16.96
N ARG A 51 5.38 11.89 -16.64
CA ARG A 51 4.44 12.60 -15.76
C ARG A 51 3.02 12.61 -16.32
N LEU A 52 2.88 12.85 -17.62
CA LEU A 52 1.58 12.85 -18.26
C LEU A 52 0.91 11.48 -18.22
N ARG A 53 1.67 10.42 -18.53
CA ARG A 53 1.20 9.05 -18.45
C ARG A 53 0.75 8.70 -17.02
N PHE A 54 1.57 9.02 -16.02
CA PHE A 54 1.24 8.81 -14.61
C PHE A 54 -0.10 9.45 -14.24
N LEU A 55 -0.27 10.74 -14.55
CA LEU A 55 -1.52 11.46 -14.25
C LEU A 55 -2.72 10.86 -14.98
N ARG A 56 -2.57 10.51 -16.25
CA ARG A 56 -3.63 9.87 -17.01
C ARG A 56 -4.07 8.55 -16.38
N ASP A 57 -3.10 7.72 -15.98
CA ASP A 57 -3.37 6.41 -15.36
C ASP A 57 -4.02 6.58 -13.97
N MET A 58 -3.58 7.56 -13.17
CA MET A 58 -4.24 7.93 -11.90
C MET A 58 -5.72 8.29 -12.07
N HIS A 59 -6.04 8.99 -13.15
CA HIS A 59 -7.44 9.36 -13.47
C HIS A 59 -8.21 8.27 -14.21
N GLY A 60 -7.64 7.07 -14.38
CA GLY A 60 -8.28 5.93 -15.04
C GLY A 60 -8.60 6.18 -16.52
N LEU A 61 -7.89 7.12 -17.17
CA LEU A 61 -8.15 7.50 -18.56
C LEU A 61 -7.30 6.69 -19.53
N SER A 62 -7.90 6.22 -20.63
CA SER A 62 -7.12 5.73 -21.77
C SER A 62 -6.50 6.89 -22.55
N GLN A 63 -5.41 6.64 -23.29
CA GLN A 63 -4.82 7.65 -24.19
C GLN A 63 -5.85 8.22 -25.19
N ARG A 64 -6.75 7.39 -25.68
CA ARG A 64 -7.84 7.81 -26.59
C ARG A 64 -8.79 8.76 -25.92
N GLU A 65 -9.20 8.46 -24.69
CA GLU A 65 -10.14 9.29 -23.95
C GLU A 65 -9.51 10.63 -23.57
N LEU A 66 -8.26 10.64 -23.11
CA LEU A 66 -7.53 11.88 -22.83
C LEU A 66 -7.38 12.73 -24.10
N ALA A 67 -6.99 12.13 -25.22
CA ALA A 67 -6.86 12.81 -26.50
C ALA A 67 -8.18 13.45 -26.94
N ARG A 68 -9.30 12.69 -26.85
CA ARG A 68 -10.64 13.19 -27.16
C ARG A 68 -11.02 14.40 -26.30
N ARG A 69 -10.78 14.35 -24.99
CA ARG A 69 -11.08 15.48 -24.07
C ARG A 69 -10.22 16.68 -24.36
N ALA A 70 -8.92 16.49 -24.63
CA ALA A 70 -7.97 17.57 -24.92
C ALA A 70 -8.07 18.14 -26.34
N GLY A 71 -8.94 17.59 -27.21
CA GLY A 71 -9.01 17.99 -28.61
C GLY A 71 -7.73 17.70 -29.39
N LEU A 72 -7.04 16.61 -29.05
CA LEU A 72 -5.82 16.12 -29.69
C LEU A 72 -6.05 14.77 -30.35
N THR A 73 -5.11 14.33 -31.20
CA THR A 73 -5.16 12.96 -31.72
C THR A 73 -4.58 11.96 -30.70
N HIS A 74 -5.07 10.73 -30.73
CA HIS A 74 -4.50 9.63 -29.93
C HIS A 74 -3.00 9.43 -30.21
N ALA A 75 -2.59 9.57 -31.49
CA ALA A 75 -1.18 9.46 -31.88
C ALA A 75 -0.33 10.53 -31.23
N THR A 76 -0.85 11.77 -31.11
CA THR A 76 -0.16 12.88 -30.44
C THR A 76 0.06 12.60 -28.95
N VAL A 77 -1.00 12.19 -28.24
CA VAL A 77 -0.88 11.87 -26.81
C VAL A 77 0.10 10.71 -26.59
N GLY A 78 -0.01 9.64 -27.39
CA GLY A 78 0.90 8.50 -27.31
C GLY A 78 2.36 8.87 -27.65
N ALA A 79 2.60 9.79 -28.59
CA ALA A 79 3.95 10.25 -28.93
C ALA A 79 4.55 11.11 -27.81
N ILE A 80 3.73 11.94 -27.14
CA ILE A 80 4.17 12.71 -25.97
C ILE A 80 4.51 11.78 -24.82
N GLU A 81 3.65 10.81 -24.48
CA GLU A 81 3.88 9.88 -23.37
C GLU A 81 5.11 8.97 -23.57
N ARG A 82 5.48 8.70 -24.83
CA ARG A 82 6.72 7.97 -25.15
C ARG A 82 7.93 8.90 -25.38
N GLU A 83 7.76 10.20 -25.13
CA GLU A 83 8.80 11.22 -25.30
C GLU A 83 9.40 11.31 -26.72
N VAL A 84 8.64 10.83 -27.71
CA VAL A 84 8.99 10.95 -29.14
C VAL A 84 8.86 12.40 -29.61
N ILE A 85 7.92 13.15 -29.04
CA ILE A 85 7.72 14.59 -29.28
C ILE A 85 7.54 15.33 -27.96
N SER A 86 8.08 16.55 -27.89
CA SER A 86 7.78 17.48 -26.80
C SER A 86 6.50 18.24 -27.11
N PRO A 87 5.53 18.30 -26.20
CA PRO A 87 4.32 19.08 -26.41
C PRO A 87 4.64 20.58 -26.38
N SER A 88 3.92 21.37 -27.20
CA SER A 88 3.89 22.81 -26.97
C SER A 88 3.19 23.12 -25.64
N VAL A 89 3.48 24.29 -25.05
CA VAL A 89 2.79 24.75 -23.83
C VAL A 89 1.27 24.77 -24.02
N GLY A 90 0.81 25.17 -25.23
CA GLY A 90 -0.62 25.15 -25.56
C GLY A 90 -1.22 23.74 -25.60
N SER A 91 -0.48 22.75 -26.12
CA SER A 91 -0.93 21.35 -26.12
C SER A 91 -0.95 20.77 -24.73
N LEU A 92 0.10 21.04 -23.93
CA LEU A 92 0.17 20.59 -22.55
C LEU A 92 -0.97 21.17 -21.72
N ARG A 93 -1.25 22.49 -21.86
CA ARG A 93 -2.37 23.13 -21.18
C ARG A 93 -3.72 22.47 -21.52
N LYS A 94 -4.00 22.21 -22.80
CA LYS A 94 -5.23 21.51 -23.21
C LYS A 94 -5.38 20.14 -22.55
N ILE A 95 -4.27 19.44 -22.36
CA ILE A 95 -4.27 18.14 -21.68
C ILE A 95 -4.54 18.33 -20.19
N LEU A 96 -3.85 19.28 -19.53
CA LEU A 96 -4.00 19.53 -18.11
C LEU A 96 -5.37 20.12 -17.74
N ASP A 97 -5.99 20.88 -18.64
CA ASP A 97 -7.37 21.37 -18.48
C ASP A 97 -8.40 20.21 -18.40
N CYS A 98 -8.04 19.02 -18.90
CA CYS A 98 -8.86 17.79 -18.77
C CYS A 98 -8.58 17.02 -17.46
N LEU A 99 -7.56 17.41 -16.73
CA LEU A 99 -7.12 16.88 -15.44
C LEU A 99 -7.17 18.05 -14.45
N PRO A 100 -7.63 17.89 -13.21
CA PRO A 100 -7.75 19.00 -12.26
C PRO A 100 -6.36 19.44 -11.75
N MET A 101 -5.52 19.96 -12.65
CA MET A 101 -4.11 20.30 -12.38
C MET A 101 -3.66 21.54 -13.15
N THR A 102 -2.89 22.41 -12.49
CA THR A 102 -2.25 23.56 -13.13
C THR A 102 -0.91 23.17 -13.75
N LEU A 103 -0.40 24.01 -14.67
CA LEU A 103 0.97 23.84 -15.20
C LEU A 103 2.03 23.88 -14.08
N SER A 104 1.84 24.72 -13.08
CA SER A 104 2.76 24.82 -11.95
C SER A 104 2.80 23.51 -11.16
N ASP A 105 1.62 22.96 -10.84
CA ASP A 105 1.52 21.68 -10.12
C ASP A 105 2.10 20.53 -10.94
N PHE A 106 1.87 20.53 -12.25
CA PHE A 106 2.43 19.54 -13.16
C PHE A 106 3.97 19.52 -13.15
N PHE A 107 4.59 20.68 -13.16
CA PHE A 107 6.06 20.75 -13.11
C PHE A 107 6.62 20.55 -11.70
N ALA A 108 5.84 20.87 -10.66
CA ALA A 108 6.18 20.58 -9.27
C ALA A 108 5.97 19.08 -8.91
N LEU A 109 5.23 18.34 -9.74
CA LEU A 109 4.95 16.91 -9.49
C LEU A 109 6.26 16.11 -9.54
N ASP A 110 6.65 15.58 -8.40
CA ASP A 110 7.77 14.65 -8.31
C ASP A 110 7.28 13.22 -8.50
N THR A 111 7.33 12.74 -9.73
CA THR A 111 6.90 11.37 -10.07
C THR A 111 7.94 10.32 -9.71
N SER A 112 9.16 10.72 -9.36
CA SER A 112 10.22 9.79 -8.95
C SER A 112 9.97 9.19 -7.57
N LEU A 113 9.14 9.86 -6.75
CA LEU A 113 8.85 9.48 -5.36
C LEU A 113 7.57 8.66 -5.20
N GLU A 114 6.76 8.52 -6.24
CA GLU A 114 5.43 7.88 -6.12
C GLU A 114 5.33 6.51 -6.81
N THR A 115 6.38 6.05 -7.49
CA THR A 115 6.32 4.79 -8.24
C THR A 115 6.54 3.55 -7.38
N GLN A 116 7.24 3.70 -6.25
CA GLN A 116 7.46 2.56 -5.37
C GLN A 116 6.22 2.29 -4.51
N VAL A 117 5.60 1.13 -4.73
CA VAL A 117 4.40 0.67 -4.01
C VAL A 117 4.75 -0.39 -2.97
N PHE A 118 5.79 -1.17 -3.24
CA PHE A 118 6.24 -2.26 -2.39
C PHE A 118 7.63 -1.96 -1.82
N PHE A 119 7.81 -2.23 -0.54
CA PHE A 119 9.05 -1.97 0.18
C PHE A 119 9.50 -3.25 0.86
N GLY A 120 10.73 -3.69 0.60
CA GLY A 120 11.38 -4.73 1.39
C GLY A 120 11.74 -4.22 2.79
N SER A 121 11.95 -5.12 3.73
CA SER A 121 12.29 -4.76 5.12
C SER A 121 13.55 -3.91 5.23
N GLU A 122 14.49 -4.09 4.32
CA GLU A 122 15.77 -3.35 4.25
C GLU A 122 15.63 -1.96 3.59
N GLU A 123 14.48 -1.71 2.94
CA GLU A 123 14.21 -0.44 2.27
C GLU A 123 13.48 0.56 3.17
N LEU A 124 12.96 0.08 4.31
CA LEU A 124 12.31 0.93 5.30
C LEU A 124 13.33 1.91 5.91
N LEU A 125 12.95 3.18 5.96
CA LEU A 125 13.83 4.24 6.48
C LEU A 125 13.84 4.21 8.01
N GLU A 126 15.00 4.06 8.61
CA GLU A 126 15.16 4.22 10.07
C GLU A 126 15.08 5.70 10.45
N VAL A 127 14.11 6.05 11.28
CA VAL A 127 13.88 7.40 11.80
C VAL A 127 13.86 7.45 13.33
N GLY A 128 14.11 6.30 13.98
CA GLY A 128 14.14 6.18 15.43
C GLY A 128 15.44 6.63 16.06
N GLY A 129 15.56 6.39 17.36
CA GLY A 129 16.69 6.78 18.19
C GLY A 129 17.15 5.67 19.14
N GLU A 130 17.89 6.05 20.16
CA GLU A 130 18.44 5.11 21.12
C GLU A 130 17.33 4.30 21.84
N GLY A 131 17.41 2.98 21.74
CA GLY A 131 16.47 2.06 22.38
C GLY A 131 15.14 1.86 21.62
N ILE A 132 14.87 2.67 20.59
CA ILE A 132 13.64 2.57 19.78
C ILE A 132 13.99 2.67 18.31
N SER A 133 13.73 1.61 17.55
CA SER A 133 13.80 1.63 16.10
C SER A 133 12.41 1.96 15.53
N LEU A 134 12.34 2.97 14.69
CA LEU A 134 11.14 3.40 13.97
C LEU A 134 11.42 3.28 12.47
N LYS A 135 10.98 2.20 11.87
CA LYS A 135 11.15 1.95 10.43
C LYS A 135 9.95 2.45 9.65
N GLN A 136 10.15 3.54 8.91
CA GLN A 136 9.12 4.20 8.10
C GLN A 136 8.97 3.53 6.74
N VAL A 137 7.73 3.27 6.33
CA VAL A 137 7.39 2.85 4.97
C VAL A 137 7.43 4.06 4.03
N GLY A 138 8.34 4.00 3.05
CA GLY A 138 8.57 5.13 2.14
C GLY A 138 9.54 6.18 2.71
N ARG A 139 10.35 6.77 1.84
CA ARG A 139 11.41 7.72 2.23
C ARG A 139 10.95 9.17 2.27
N ASN A 140 10.04 9.54 1.39
CA ASN A 140 9.52 10.89 1.30
C ASN A 140 8.01 10.90 1.53
N LEU A 141 7.61 11.49 2.65
CA LEU A 141 6.20 11.64 3.02
C LEU A 141 5.67 13.05 2.77
N LYS A 142 6.44 13.90 2.07
CA LYS A 142 5.95 15.21 1.66
C LYS A 142 4.66 15.05 0.85
N ASP A 143 3.63 15.77 1.24
CA ASP A 143 2.30 15.73 0.61
C ASP A 143 1.54 14.38 0.75
N ARG A 144 2.07 13.45 1.55
CA ARG A 144 1.35 12.23 1.95
C ARG A 144 0.50 12.50 3.19
N PRO A 145 -0.75 12.01 3.21
CA PRO A 145 -1.59 12.17 4.40
C PRO A 145 -1.28 11.14 5.51
N LEU A 146 -0.52 10.11 5.21
CA LEU A 146 -0.33 8.95 6.07
C LEU A 146 1.16 8.58 6.18
N GLN A 147 1.61 8.35 7.40
CA GLN A 147 2.85 7.67 7.72
C GLN A 147 2.54 6.30 8.32
N VAL A 148 3.28 5.27 7.92
CA VAL A 148 3.20 3.93 8.52
C VAL A 148 4.58 3.59 9.08
N LEU A 149 4.62 3.13 10.34
CA LEU A 149 5.82 2.76 11.05
C LEU A 149 5.78 1.31 11.52
N LEU A 150 6.91 0.63 11.43
CA LEU A 150 7.21 -0.58 12.17
C LEU A 150 8.13 -0.18 13.33
N GLU A 151 7.62 -0.24 14.53
CA GLU A 151 8.28 0.21 15.74
C GLU A 151 8.80 -0.96 16.56
N ARG A 152 10.01 -0.84 17.09
CA ARG A 152 10.62 -1.80 18.00
C ARG A 152 11.16 -1.07 19.22
N TYR A 153 10.71 -1.50 20.36
CA TYR A 153 11.10 -0.94 21.67
C TYR A 153 11.92 -1.96 22.42
N LEU A 154 13.19 -1.66 22.70
CA LEU A 154 13.99 -2.46 23.61
C LEU A 154 13.35 -2.47 25.01
N LEU A 155 13.80 -3.38 25.87
CA LEU A 155 13.30 -3.50 27.24
C LEU A 155 13.45 -2.17 27.97
N GLY A 156 12.34 -1.68 28.53
CA GLY A 156 12.28 -0.44 29.28
C GLY A 156 12.37 0.85 28.46
N ALA A 157 12.55 0.74 27.12
CA ALA A 157 12.60 1.91 26.25
C ALA A 157 11.25 2.67 26.26
N GLU A 158 11.34 4.01 26.24
CA GLU A 158 10.18 4.90 26.21
C GLU A 158 10.38 6.02 25.18
N THR A 159 9.30 6.45 24.50
CA THR A 159 9.37 7.48 23.46
C THR A 159 9.81 8.84 23.98
N ALA A 160 9.49 9.15 25.21
CA ALA A 160 9.92 10.38 25.88
C ALA A 160 9.76 10.25 27.41
N LYS A 161 10.58 11.00 28.16
CA LYS A 161 10.47 11.08 29.63
C LYS A 161 9.14 11.71 30.06
N ALA A 162 8.66 12.71 29.30
CA ALA A 162 7.38 13.37 29.51
C ALA A 162 6.49 13.18 28.28
N PRO A 163 5.15 13.03 28.46
CA PRO A 163 4.24 12.96 27.32
C PRO A 163 4.38 14.16 26.40
N TYR A 164 4.33 13.93 25.10
CA TYR A 164 4.37 14.93 24.03
C TYR A 164 3.06 14.93 23.25
N SER A 165 2.85 15.95 22.43
CA SER A 165 1.67 16.06 21.57
C SER A 165 2.00 16.70 20.23
N HIS A 166 1.27 16.33 19.20
CA HIS A 166 1.36 16.92 17.86
C HIS A 166 -0.02 16.99 17.20
N SER A 167 -0.10 17.56 16.02
CA SER A 167 -1.36 17.59 15.26
C SER A 167 -1.67 16.24 14.65
N GLY A 168 -2.97 15.93 14.50
CA GLY A 168 -3.45 14.76 13.78
C GLY A 168 -3.95 13.65 14.68
N ASP A 169 -3.99 12.45 14.12
CA ASP A 169 -4.41 11.23 14.79
C ASP A 169 -3.34 10.16 14.67
N GLU A 170 -3.24 9.32 15.69
CA GLU A 170 -2.34 8.19 15.75
C GLU A 170 -3.10 6.93 16.15
N GLY A 171 -2.82 5.83 15.44
CA GLY A 171 -3.36 4.51 15.75
C GLY A 171 -2.35 3.42 15.51
N GLY A 172 -2.50 2.30 16.23
CA GLY A 172 -1.59 1.18 16.07
C GLY A 172 -2.08 -0.10 16.70
N VAL A 173 -1.36 -1.18 16.42
CA VAL A 173 -1.61 -2.52 16.97
C VAL A 173 -0.29 -3.08 17.48
N VAL A 174 -0.32 -3.64 18.69
CA VAL A 174 0.82 -4.37 19.26
C VAL A 174 0.91 -5.73 18.59
N ILE A 175 2.08 -6.05 18.06
CA ILE A 175 2.36 -7.33 17.38
C ILE A 175 3.06 -8.30 18.34
N GLN A 176 3.94 -7.77 19.19
CA GLN A 176 4.74 -8.55 20.15
C GLN A 176 5.03 -7.74 21.39
N GLY A 177 5.24 -8.42 22.53
CA GLY A 177 5.62 -7.80 23.81
C GLY A 177 4.47 -7.05 24.48
N GLN A 178 4.80 -6.14 25.37
CA GLN A 178 3.83 -5.34 26.13
C GLN A 178 4.23 -3.87 26.12
N VAL A 179 3.29 -3.02 25.71
CA VAL A 179 3.50 -1.57 25.63
C VAL A 179 2.53 -0.86 26.57
N GLU A 180 3.06 -0.11 27.50
CA GLU A 180 2.30 0.86 28.29
C GLU A 180 2.06 2.10 27.42
N VAL A 181 0.80 2.38 27.17
CA VAL A 181 0.34 3.53 26.39
C VAL A 181 -0.31 4.53 27.35
N THR A 182 0.25 5.74 27.42
CA THR A 182 -0.30 6.87 28.16
C THR A 182 -0.89 7.87 27.18
N VAL A 183 -2.16 8.23 27.32
CA VAL A 183 -2.85 9.22 26.48
C VAL A 183 -3.80 10.06 27.33
N GLY A 184 -3.62 11.38 27.38
CA GLY A 184 -4.50 12.33 28.04
C GLY A 184 -4.75 12.01 29.52
N GLY A 185 -3.78 11.42 30.23
CA GLY A 185 -3.90 11.00 31.63
C GLY A 185 -4.46 9.57 31.83
N SER A 186 -4.92 8.90 30.80
CA SER A 186 -5.25 7.46 30.81
C SER A 186 -4.00 6.63 30.55
N VAL A 187 -3.83 5.54 31.31
CA VAL A 187 -2.71 4.62 31.15
C VAL A 187 -3.26 3.20 30.96
N ARG A 188 -2.74 2.49 29.95
CA ARG A 188 -3.10 1.10 29.72
C ARG A 188 -1.91 0.31 29.20
N VAL A 189 -1.75 -0.92 29.66
CA VAL A 189 -0.79 -1.86 29.09
C VAL A 189 -1.50 -2.66 28.00
N LEU A 190 -0.95 -2.66 26.80
CA LEU A 190 -1.45 -3.37 25.64
C LEU A 190 -0.51 -4.54 25.30
N GLY A 191 -1.09 -5.68 24.97
CA GLY A 191 -0.40 -6.89 24.51
C GLY A 191 -0.70 -7.22 23.05
N PRO A 192 -0.14 -8.33 22.53
CA PRO A 192 -0.31 -8.72 21.13
C PRO A 192 -1.79 -8.82 20.72
N GLY A 193 -2.14 -8.14 19.63
CA GLY A 193 -3.50 -8.03 19.10
C GLY A 193 -4.31 -6.86 19.65
N ASP A 194 -3.88 -6.23 20.74
CA ASP A 194 -4.52 -5.02 21.24
C ASP A 194 -4.14 -3.82 20.38
N GLY A 195 -5.04 -2.85 20.29
CA GLY A 195 -4.85 -1.63 19.49
C GLY A 195 -5.23 -0.37 20.23
N TYR A 196 -4.79 0.76 19.68
CA TYR A 196 -5.11 2.10 20.13
C TYR A 196 -5.45 3.01 18.95
N LEU A 197 -6.26 4.03 19.20
CA LEU A 197 -6.54 5.11 18.27
C LEU A 197 -6.93 6.35 19.08
N PHE A 198 -6.23 7.46 18.85
CA PHE A 198 -6.49 8.71 19.58
C PHE A 198 -6.07 9.93 18.74
N SER A 199 -6.57 11.10 19.12
CA SER A 199 -6.06 12.36 18.59
C SER A 199 -4.72 12.69 19.25
N SER A 200 -3.68 12.83 18.43
CA SER A 200 -2.31 13.10 18.88
C SER A 200 -2.12 14.47 19.54
N ARG A 201 -3.17 15.30 19.55
CA ARG A 201 -3.23 16.54 20.35
C ARG A 201 -3.30 16.26 21.84
N LEU A 202 -3.75 15.07 22.23
CA LEU A 202 -3.67 14.62 23.63
C LEU A 202 -2.22 14.27 23.96
N PRO A 203 -1.69 14.72 25.12
CA PRO A 203 -0.37 14.33 25.56
C PRO A 203 -0.26 12.80 25.64
N HIS A 204 0.73 12.22 24.98
CA HIS A 204 0.88 10.78 24.91
C HIS A 204 2.34 10.34 25.00
N LYS A 205 2.55 9.09 25.39
CA LYS A 205 3.85 8.40 25.35
C LYS A 205 3.66 6.89 25.38
N PHE A 206 4.69 6.19 24.93
CA PHE A 206 4.76 4.73 24.88
C PHE A 206 5.99 4.24 25.63
N ARG A 207 5.86 3.10 26.30
CA ARG A 207 6.95 2.46 27.01
C ARG A 207 6.83 0.94 26.94
N ASN A 208 7.93 0.26 26.63
CA ASN A 208 7.99 -1.19 26.80
C ASN A 208 8.07 -1.54 28.27
N VAL A 209 7.07 -2.22 28.80
CA VAL A 209 6.98 -2.68 30.21
C VAL A 209 7.05 -4.21 30.31
N GLY A 210 7.22 -4.90 29.18
CA GLY A 210 7.37 -6.35 29.12
C GLY A 210 8.80 -6.81 29.41
N ASP A 211 8.99 -8.12 29.30
CA ASP A 211 10.27 -8.82 29.49
C ASP A 211 10.95 -9.20 28.17
N VAL A 212 10.34 -8.82 27.04
CA VAL A 212 10.87 -9.00 25.70
C VAL A 212 10.77 -7.70 24.89
N GLU A 213 11.44 -7.64 23.75
CA GLU A 213 11.27 -6.54 22.78
C GLU A 213 9.78 -6.40 22.40
N ALA A 214 9.28 -5.17 22.43
CA ALA A 214 7.92 -4.90 21.97
C ALA A 214 7.95 -4.43 20.51
N ILE A 215 6.98 -4.91 19.71
CA ILE A 215 6.81 -4.56 18.31
C ILE A 215 5.40 -4.01 18.11
N VAL A 216 5.32 -2.85 17.49
CA VAL A 216 4.06 -2.15 17.15
C VAL A 216 4.07 -1.81 15.67
N VAL A 217 2.92 -1.93 15.02
CA VAL A 217 2.67 -1.30 13.73
C VAL A 217 1.75 -0.13 13.98
N SER A 218 2.22 1.07 13.63
CA SER A 218 1.46 2.30 13.85
C SER A 218 1.25 3.09 12.55
N ALA A 219 0.32 4.01 12.61
CA ALA A 219 0.02 4.94 11.55
C ALA A 219 -0.30 6.32 12.13
N ASN A 220 0.29 7.35 11.53
CA ASN A 220 0.08 8.76 11.86
C ASN A 220 -0.50 9.52 10.67
N THR A 221 -1.42 10.44 10.91
CA THR A 221 -1.98 11.35 9.92
C THR A 221 -2.16 12.76 10.50
N PRO A 222 -1.48 13.80 9.96
CA PRO A 222 -0.43 13.72 8.94
C PRO A 222 0.86 13.07 9.47
N PRO A 223 1.84 12.79 8.62
CA PRO A 223 3.18 12.39 9.04
C PRO A 223 3.83 13.36 10.02
N VAL A 224 4.57 12.84 10.99
CA VAL A 224 5.29 13.59 12.03
C VAL A 224 6.80 13.51 11.85
#